data_108ea30393b8a3a68186c99ad7a2cb60
#
_entry.id   108ea30393b8a3a68186c99ad7a2cb60
#
_cell.length_a   1.000
_cell.length_b   1.000
_cell.length_c   1.000
_cell.angle_alpha   90.00
_cell.angle_beta   90.00
_cell.angle_gamma   90.00
#
_symmetry.space_group_name_H-M   'P 1'
#
loop_
_entity.id
_entity.type
_entity.pdbx_description
1 polymer ?
#
loop_
_entity_poly.entity_id
_entity_poly.type
_entity_poly.pdbx_seq_one_letter_code
_entity_poly.pdbx_strand_id
1 'polypeptide(L)'
;YSPSQISAFILQKMKETAESHLGESVTQAVITVPAYFNDAQRQATKDAGKIAGLEVLRIINEPTAASLAYGLDKKANKKIAVYDLGGGTFDVSILELGDGVFEVKSTNGDTFLGGEDFDNTIVEYLLSEFKKDNGIDLKSDKLALQRLKEAAEKAKIELSSAAQTEINLPFITADKTGPKHINLKMTRAKLCLLYTSPSPRDRTRS
;
A
#
# COMPACT_ATOMS: atom_id res chain seq x y z
N TYR A 1 -7.80 0.25 -22.62
CA TYR A 1 -8.08 1.47 -21.85
C TYR A 1 -6.81 2.31 -21.73
N SER A 2 -6.96 3.64 -21.77
CA SER A 2 -5.87 4.56 -21.49
C SER A 2 -5.61 4.67 -19.97
N PRO A 3 -4.43 5.15 -19.54
CA PRO A 3 -4.16 5.37 -18.12
C PRO A 3 -5.22 6.23 -17.41
N SER A 4 -5.69 7.30 -18.07
CA SER A 4 -6.75 8.16 -17.52
C SER A 4 -8.08 7.43 -17.35
N GLN A 5 -8.42 6.49 -18.25
CA GLN A 5 -9.63 5.67 -18.11
C GLN A 5 -9.52 4.68 -16.95
N ILE A 6 -8.36 4.04 -16.78
CA ILE A 6 -8.11 3.13 -15.64
C ILE A 6 -8.22 3.92 -14.33
N SER A 7 -7.58 5.08 -14.25
CA SER A 7 -7.67 5.96 -13.08
C SER A 7 -9.11 6.42 -12.81
N ALA A 8 -9.89 6.65 -13.87
CA ALA A 8 -11.29 7.02 -13.73
C ALA A 8 -12.14 5.92 -13.08
N PHE A 9 -11.88 4.65 -13.33
CA PHE A 9 -12.59 3.56 -12.66
C PHE A 9 -12.36 3.58 -11.14
N ILE A 10 -11.13 3.88 -10.71
CA ILE A 10 -10.80 4.04 -9.30
C ILE A 10 -11.55 5.23 -8.71
N LEU A 11 -11.54 6.38 -9.39
CA LEU A 11 -12.24 7.58 -8.94
C LEU A 11 -13.76 7.40 -8.90
N GLN A 12 -14.35 6.65 -9.84
CA GLN A 12 -15.76 6.26 -9.80
C GLN A 12 -16.07 5.44 -8.56
N LYS A 13 -15.21 4.46 -8.24
CA LYS A 13 -15.39 3.65 -7.02
C LYS A 13 -15.29 4.50 -5.75
N MET A 14 -14.37 5.47 -5.70
CA MET A 14 -14.27 6.40 -4.58
C MET A 14 -15.52 7.29 -4.47
N LYS A 15 -16.03 7.79 -5.59
CA LYS A 15 -17.27 8.55 -5.66
C LYS A 15 -18.45 7.76 -5.12
N GLU A 16 -18.67 6.53 -5.62
CA GLU A 16 -19.73 5.62 -5.14
C GLU A 16 -19.63 5.36 -3.63
N THR A 17 -18.42 5.15 -3.14
CA THR A 17 -18.19 4.93 -1.71
C THR A 17 -18.55 6.17 -0.89
N ALA A 18 -18.17 7.36 -1.35
CA ALA A 18 -18.50 8.62 -0.71
C ALA A 18 -20.02 8.87 -0.73
N GLU A 19 -20.69 8.69 -1.86
CA GLU A 19 -22.13 8.83 -2.01
C GLU A 19 -22.89 7.87 -1.10
N SER A 20 -22.45 6.61 -1.01
CA SER A 20 -23.03 5.62 -0.10
C SER A 20 -22.89 6.00 1.37
N HIS A 21 -21.78 6.64 1.75
CA HIS A 21 -21.51 7.08 3.13
C HIS A 21 -22.30 8.34 3.50
N LEU A 22 -22.32 9.31 2.58
CA LEU A 22 -22.95 10.61 2.81
C LEU A 22 -24.48 10.59 2.60
N GLY A 23 -25.00 9.67 1.80
CA GLY A 23 -26.40 9.56 1.42
C GLY A 23 -26.82 10.64 0.39
N GLU A 24 -25.87 11.30 -0.25
CA GLU A 24 -26.10 12.35 -1.24
C GLU A 24 -25.13 12.24 -2.43
N SER A 25 -25.46 12.92 -3.54
CA SER A 25 -24.63 12.90 -4.75
C SER A 25 -23.36 13.71 -4.57
N VAL A 26 -22.22 13.12 -4.94
CA VAL A 26 -20.90 13.77 -4.92
C VAL A 26 -20.54 14.23 -6.32
N THR A 27 -20.47 15.53 -6.54
CA THR A 27 -20.21 16.13 -7.85
C THR A 27 -18.85 16.80 -7.96
N GLN A 28 -18.21 17.14 -6.84
CA GLN A 28 -16.95 17.88 -6.79
C GLN A 28 -15.89 17.12 -6.02
N ALA A 29 -14.62 17.27 -6.41
CA ALA A 29 -13.50 16.64 -5.72
C ALA A 29 -12.22 17.48 -5.77
N VAL A 30 -11.42 17.35 -4.72
CA VAL A 30 -9.99 17.66 -4.71
C VAL A 30 -9.27 16.34 -4.82
N ILE A 31 -8.34 16.21 -5.77
CA ILE A 31 -7.62 14.95 -6.01
C ILE A 31 -6.14 15.16 -5.69
N THR A 32 -5.54 14.20 -5.01
CA THR A 32 -4.12 14.24 -4.66
C THR A 32 -3.28 13.48 -5.67
N VAL A 33 -2.04 13.93 -5.85
CA VAL A 33 -1.04 13.28 -6.70
C VAL A 33 0.33 13.31 -6.00
N PRO A 34 1.23 12.35 -6.30
CA PRO A 34 2.61 12.42 -5.83
C PRO A 34 3.27 13.76 -6.17
N ALA A 35 4.14 14.24 -5.28
CA ALA A 35 4.77 15.56 -5.45
C ALA A 35 5.66 15.65 -6.72
N TYR A 36 6.20 14.52 -7.18
CA TYR A 36 7.03 14.44 -8.39
C TYR A 36 6.25 14.36 -9.71
N PHE A 37 4.91 14.28 -9.68
CA PHE A 37 4.12 14.27 -10.92
C PHE A 37 4.35 15.55 -11.71
N ASN A 38 4.64 15.37 -13.01
CA ASN A 38 4.75 16.48 -13.95
C ASN A 38 3.36 16.98 -14.41
N ASP A 39 3.33 18.07 -15.15
CA ASP A 39 2.09 18.70 -15.61
C ASP A 39 1.20 17.77 -16.45
N ALA A 40 1.81 16.93 -17.30
CA ALA A 40 1.06 15.97 -18.12
C ALA A 40 0.38 14.90 -17.25
N GLN A 41 1.05 14.40 -16.21
CA GLN A 41 0.48 13.45 -15.26
C GLN A 41 -0.63 14.08 -14.41
N ARG A 42 -0.44 15.32 -13.96
CA ARG A 42 -1.48 16.11 -13.25
C ARG A 42 -2.71 16.35 -14.12
N GLN A 43 -2.49 16.70 -15.39
CA GLN A 43 -3.59 16.88 -16.33
C GLN A 43 -4.33 15.56 -16.60
N ALA A 44 -3.60 14.44 -16.78
CA ALA A 44 -4.20 13.12 -16.97
C ALA A 44 -5.06 12.70 -15.75
N THR A 45 -4.63 13.02 -14.53
CA THR A 45 -5.42 12.79 -13.30
C THR A 45 -6.67 13.67 -13.27
N LYS A 46 -6.55 14.93 -13.67
CA LYS A 46 -7.71 15.84 -13.79
C LYS A 46 -8.73 15.34 -14.81
N ASP A 47 -8.26 14.83 -15.94
CA ASP A 47 -9.11 14.26 -16.98
C ASP A 47 -9.78 12.96 -16.52
N ALA A 48 -9.07 12.12 -15.73
CA ALA A 48 -9.66 10.95 -15.09
C ALA A 48 -10.84 11.32 -14.17
N GLY A 49 -10.70 12.40 -13.39
CA GLY A 49 -11.78 12.92 -12.55
C GLY A 49 -13.01 13.32 -13.37
N LYS A 50 -12.80 14.00 -14.50
CA LYS A 50 -13.89 14.36 -15.42
C LYS A 50 -14.58 13.14 -16.04
N ILE A 51 -13.80 12.13 -16.44
CA ILE A 51 -14.33 10.85 -16.96
C ILE A 51 -15.18 10.15 -15.89
N ALA A 52 -14.76 10.23 -14.62
CA ALA A 52 -15.51 9.70 -13.47
C ALA A 52 -16.78 10.52 -13.12
N GLY A 53 -17.05 11.60 -13.84
CA GLY A 53 -18.21 12.47 -13.57
C GLY A 53 -18.02 13.39 -12.37
N LEU A 54 -16.78 13.82 -12.11
CA LEU A 54 -16.41 14.75 -11.04
C LEU A 54 -15.93 16.08 -11.61
N GLU A 55 -16.38 17.19 -11.05
CA GLU A 55 -15.74 18.48 -11.21
C GLU A 55 -14.48 18.51 -10.31
N VAL A 56 -13.30 18.51 -10.94
CA VAL A 56 -12.04 18.55 -10.20
C VAL A 56 -11.68 19.98 -9.87
N LEU A 57 -11.94 20.37 -8.64
CA LEU A 57 -11.71 21.74 -8.15
C LEU A 57 -10.20 22.05 -8.08
N ARG A 58 -9.39 21.07 -7.63
CA ARG A 58 -7.94 21.26 -7.50
C ARG A 58 -7.20 19.92 -7.53
N ILE A 59 -5.98 19.94 -8.05
CA ILE A 59 -4.98 18.88 -7.86
C ILE A 59 -3.97 19.41 -6.85
N ILE A 60 -3.69 18.63 -5.80
CA ILE A 60 -2.71 18.98 -4.75
C ILE A 60 -1.71 17.84 -4.55
N ASN A 61 -0.55 18.16 -3.97
CA ASN A 61 0.45 17.14 -3.67
C ASN A 61 0.03 16.29 -2.46
N GLU A 62 0.21 14.98 -2.54
CA GLU A 62 -0.09 14.04 -1.46
C GLU A 62 0.58 14.41 -0.12
N PRO A 63 1.89 14.75 -0.07
CA PRO A 63 2.51 15.15 1.19
C PRO A 63 1.94 16.45 1.76
N THR A 64 1.46 17.36 0.92
CA THR A 64 0.76 18.58 1.36
C THR A 64 -0.59 18.23 1.98
N ALA A 65 -1.35 17.34 1.34
CA ALA A 65 -2.64 16.88 1.85
C ALA A 65 -2.48 16.15 3.20
N ALA A 66 -1.48 15.26 3.30
CA ALA A 66 -1.16 14.55 4.53
C ALA A 66 -0.80 15.53 5.68
N SER A 67 0.00 16.55 5.38
CA SER A 67 0.37 17.60 6.35
C SER A 67 -0.85 18.40 6.83
N LEU A 68 -1.77 18.73 5.92
CA LEU A 68 -3.02 19.42 6.26
C LEU A 68 -3.93 18.55 7.12
N ALA A 69 -4.08 17.27 6.76
CA ALA A 69 -4.91 16.32 7.51
C ALA A 69 -4.38 16.05 8.92
N TYR A 70 -3.05 16.06 9.09
CA TYR A 70 -2.41 15.95 10.41
C TYR A 70 -2.62 17.19 11.28
N GLY A 71 -3.20 18.26 10.76
CA GLY A 71 -3.45 19.49 11.50
C GLY A 71 -2.22 20.37 11.69
N LEU A 72 -1.24 20.26 10.81
CA LEU A 72 -0.11 21.18 10.79
C LEU A 72 -0.62 22.55 10.39
N ASP A 73 -0.85 23.37 11.43
CA ASP A 73 -1.42 24.69 11.28
C ASP A 73 -0.45 25.64 10.59
N LYS A 74 -1.00 26.53 9.78
CA LYS A 74 -0.34 27.51 8.90
C LYS A 74 0.52 28.55 9.64
N LYS A 75 0.65 28.49 10.95
CA LYS A 75 1.20 29.57 11.77
C LYS A 75 2.67 29.42 12.20
N ALA A 76 3.33 28.32 11.87
CA ALA A 76 4.70 28.11 12.32
C ALA A 76 5.61 27.78 11.14
N ASN A 77 6.75 28.48 11.05
CA ASN A 77 7.82 28.09 10.12
C ASN A 77 8.43 26.77 10.57
N LYS A 78 8.20 25.70 9.80
CA LYS A 78 8.64 24.34 10.14
C LYS A 78 9.14 23.62 8.91
N LYS A 79 10.14 22.77 9.10
CA LYS A 79 10.51 21.74 8.14
C LYS A 79 9.89 20.43 8.59
N ILE A 80 9.24 19.73 7.65
CA ILE A 80 8.44 18.55 7.90
C ILE A 80 8.93 17.46 6.98
N ALA A 81 9.09 16.25 7.50
CA ALA A 81 9.26 15.04 6.69
C ALA A 81 7.93 14.30 6.67
N VAL A 82 7.42 14.04 5.47
CA VAL A 82 6.28 13.16 5.24
C VAL A 82 6.81 11.82 4.73
N TYR A 83 6.47 10.76 5.43
CA TYR A 83 6.83 9.39 5.11
C TYR A 83 5.53 8.65 4.74
N ASP A 84 5.38 8.32 3.46
CA ASP A 84 4.19 7.69 2.91
C ASP A 84 4.57 6.32 2.34
N LEU A 85 4.21 5.25 3.06
CA LEU A 85 4.38 3.88 2.62
C LEU A 85 3.01 3.29 2.33
N GLY A 86 2.65 3.30 1.06
CA GLY A 86 1.38 2.81 0.55
C GLY A 86 1.37 1.31 0.23
N GLY A 87 0.36 0.88 -0.53
CA GLY A 87 0.22 -0.51 -0.96
C GLY A 87 1.23 -0.94 -2.01
N GLY A 88 1.66 -0.03 -2.89
CA GLY A 88 2.56 -0.32 -4.00
C GLY A 88 3.70 0.67 -4.19
N THR A 89 3.68 1.82 -3.49
CA THR A 89 4.73 2.84 -3.57
C THR A 89 5.15 3.32 -2.20
N PHE A 90 6.40 3.74 -2.10
CA PHE A 90 6.97 4.43 -0.95
C PHE A 90 7.44 5.81 -1.37
N ASP A 91 6.97 6.84 -0.71
CA ASP A 91 7.32 8.21 -0.96
C ASP A 91 7.77 8.91 0.33
N VAL A 92 8.88 9.63 0.26
CA VAL A 92 9.35 10.50 1.33
C VAL A 92 9.55 11.92 0.78
N SER A 93 8.96 12.91 1.45
CA SER A 93 9.03 14.31 1.02
C SER A 93 9.43 15.19 2.18
N ILE A 94 10.29 16.15 1.89
CA ILE A 94 10.64 17.23 2.82
C ILE A 94 9.89 18.49 2.37
N LEU A 95 9.07 19.00 3.27
CA LEU A 95 8.31 20.23 3.07
C LEU A 95 8.82 21.34 4.01
N GLU A 96 8.73 22.55 3.54
CA GLU A 96 8.87 23.74 4.37
C GLU A 96 7.51 24.43 4.46
N LEU A 97 7.09 24.68 5.69
CA LEU A 97 5.90 25.46 5.98
C LEU A 97 6.32 26.85 6.41
N GLY A 98 5.89 27.85 5.65
CA GLY A 98 6.15 29.25 5.95
C GLY A 98 5.02 30.13 5.41
N ASP A 99 4.62 31.15 6.17
CA ASP A 99 3.60 32.14 5.79
C ASP A 99 2.26 31.51 5.28
N GLY A 100 1.91 30.35 5.81
CA GLY A 100 0.70 29.60 5.40
C GLY A 100 0.83 28.82 4.09
N VAL A 101 2.04 28.70 3.53
CA VAL A 101 2.32 27.98 2.30
C VAL A 101 3.15 26.73 2.59
N PHE A 102 2.78 25.60 1.99
CA PHE A 102 3.58 24.39 1.97
C PHE A 102 4.40 24.34 0.68
N GLU A 103 5.72 24.36 0.83
CA GLU A 103 6.65 24.19 -0.28
C GLU A 103 7.35 22.85 -0.19
N VAL A 104 7.26 22.03 -1.24
CA VAL A 104 8.00 20.76 -1.33
C VAL A 104 9.45 21.08 -1.72
N LYS A 105 10.39 20.83 -0.81
CA LYS A 105 11.83 21.08 -1.01
C LYS A 105 12.52 19.93 -1.70
N SER A 106 12.16 18.71 -1.37
CA SER A 106 12.70 17.50 -2.00
C SER A 106 11.71 16.33 -1.85
N THR A 107 11.77 15.41 -2.78
CA THR A 107 11.04 14.16 -2.73
C THR A 107 11.94 13.04 -3.24
N ASN A 108 11.78 11.85 -2.67
CA ASN A 108 12.42 10.61 -3.10
C ASN A 108 11.50 9.44 -2.71
N GLY A 109 11.83 8.23 -3.14
CA GLY A 109 11.06 7.05 -2.78
C GLY A 109 11.39 5.87 -3.68
N ASP A 110 10.50 4.89 -3.64
CA ASP A 110 10.55 3.71 -4.49
C ASP A 110 9.14 3.43 -5.03
N THR A 111 8.99 3.52 -6.34
CA THR A 111 7.71 3.33 -7.03
C THR A 111 7.27 1.86 -7.12
N PHE A 112 8.08 0.93 -6.62
CA PHE A 112 7.83 -0.51 -6.58
C PHE A 112 8.00 -1.10 -5.19
N LEU A 113 7.83 -0.30 -4.14
CA LEU A 113 7.91 -0.75 -2.75
C LEU A 113 6.63 -0.38 -2.01
N GLY A 114 5.91 -1.37 -1.52
CA GLY A 114 4.70 -1.14 -0.75
C GLY A 114 4.23 -2.37 0.02
N GLY A 115 3.03 -2.30 0.57
CA GLY A 115 2.43 -3.36 1.36
C GLY A 115 2.32 -4.69 0.62
N GLU A 116 2.14 -4.66 -0.71
CA GLU A 116 2.08 -5.87 -1.55
C GLU A 116 3.41 -6.64 -1.56
N ASP A 117 4.55 -5.96 -1.50
CA ASP A 117 5.87 -6.62 -1.44
C ASP A 117 6.05 -7.37 -0.13
N PHE A 118 5.54 -6.82 0.97
CA PHE A 118 5.51 -7.52 2.25
C PHE A 118 4.60 -8.74 2.20
N ASP A 119 3.43 -8.64 1.58
CA ASP A 119 2.54 -9.79 1.38
C ASP A 119 3.20 -10.88 0.55
N ASN A 120 3.83 -10.52 -0.56
CA ASN A 120 4.57 -11.46 -1.42
C ASN A 120 5.70 -12.15 -0.66
N THR A 121 6.41 -11.45 0.21
CA THR A 121 7.46 -12.03 1.06
C THR A 121 6.89 -13.07 2.02
N ILE A 122 5.72 -12.82 2.60
CA ILE A 122 5.01 -13.80 3.44
C ILE A 122 4.57 -15.01 2.60
N VAL A 123 4.03 -14.78 1.39
CA VAL A 123 3.63 -15.85 0.48
C VAL A 123 4.81 -16.78 0.15
N GLU A 124 5.97 -16.21 -0.21
CA GLU A 124 7.18 -17.01 -0.48
C GLU A 124 7.62 -17.81 0.75
N TYR A 125 7.53 -17.23 1.93
CA TYR A 125 7.79 -17.96 3.17
C TYR A 125 6.83 -19.13 3.37
N LEU A 126 5.51 -18.92 3.20
CA LEU A 126 4.50 -19.97 3.33
C LEU A 126 4.70 -21.10 2.31
N LEU A 127 5.00 -20.74 1.05
CA LEU A 127 5.32 -21.69 -0.01
C LEU A 127 6.55 -22.55 0.34
N SER A 128 7.58 -21.91 0.88
CA SER A 128 8.82 -22.58 1.30
C SER A 128 8.57 -23.57 2.43
N GLU A 129 7.85 -23.17 3.48
CA GLU A 129 7.54 -24.05 4.62
C GLU A 129 6.63 -25.20 4.19
N PHE A 130 5.59 -24.92 3.40
CA PHE A 130 4.71 -25.96 2.90
C PHE A 130 5.44 -27.00 2.03
N LYS A 131 6.36 -26.54 1.18
CA LYS A 131 7.19 -27.43 0.35
C LYS A 131 8.13 -28.29 1.18
N LYS A 132 8.70 -27.77 2.27
CA LYS A 132 9.54 -28.56 3.21
C LYS A 132 8.73 -29.67 3.88
N ASP A 133 7.51 -29.35 4.33
CA ASP A 133 6.70 -30.28 5.10
C ASP A 133 6.01 -31.35 4.23
N ASN A 134 5.59 -30.99 3.01
CA ASN A 134 4.76 -31.85 2.16
C ASN A 134 5.44 -32.30 0.86
N GLY A 135 6.59 -31.73 0.50
CA GLY A 135 7.27 -32.01 -0.78
C GLY A 135 6.55 -31.47 -2.03
N ILE A 136 5.49 -30.68 -1.86
CA ILE A 136 4.64 -30.19 -2.94
C ILE A 136 4.93 -28.72 -3.19
N ASP A 137 5.06 -28.33 -4.46
CA ASP A 137 5.23 -26.94 -4.88
C ASP A 137 3.89 -26.35 -5.33
N LEU A 138 3.41 -25.33 -4.61
CA LEU A 138 2.14 -24.66 -4.91
C LEU A 138 2.29 -23.47 -5.88
N LYS A 139 3.50 -23.13 -6.35
CA LYS A 139 3.73 -21.96 -7.22
C LYS A 139 2.96 -21.99 -8.54
N SER A 140 2.58 -23.16 -9.03
CA SER A 140 1.79 -23.32 -10.25
C SER A 140 0.27 -23.36 -10.02
N ASP A 141 -0.16 -23.48 -8.78
CA ASP A 141 -1.59 -23.53 -8.43
C ASP A 141 -2.12 -22.11 -8.18
N LYS A 142 -2.83 -21.56 -9.17
CA LYS A 142 -3.37 -20.20 -9.10
C LYS A 142 -4.37 -19.99 -7.97
N LEU A 143 -5.19 -21.03 -7.66
CA LEU A 143 -6.17 -20.94 -6.59
C LEU A 143 -5.49 -20.96 -5.22
N ALA A 144 -4.49 -21.84 -5.05
CA ALA A 144 -3.68 -21.86 -3.83
C ALA A 144 -2.95 -20.53 -3.63
N LEU A 145 -2.33 -19.97 -4.68
CA LEU A 145 -1.65 -18.67 -4.63
C LEU A 145 -2.60 -17.53 -4.23
N GLN A 146 -3.82 -17.50 -4.75
CA GLN A 146 -4.79 -16.48 -4.37
C GLN A 146 -5.12 -16.56 -2.87
N ARG A 147 -5.39 -17.76 -2.37
CA ARG A 147 -5.67 -17.98 -0.94
C ARG A 147 -4.47 -17.67 -0.04
N LEU A 148 -3.25 -17.96 -0.51
CA LEU A 148 -2.02 -17.59 0.19
C LEU A 148 -1.84 -16.07 0.27
N LYS A 149 -2.13 -15.33 -0.81
CA LYS A 149 -2.06 -13.85 -0.83
C LYS A 149 -3.05 -13.24 0.18
N GLU A 150 -4.30 -13.68 0.17
CA GLU A 150 -5.32 -13.20 1.11
C GLU A 150 -4.93 -13.49 2.58
N ALA A 151 -4.39 -14.68 2.84
CA ALA A 151 -3.92 -15.05 4.18
C ALA A 151 -2.67 -14.27 4.61
N ALA A 152 -1.77 -13.98 3.69
CA ALA A 152 -0.57 -13.19 3.93
C ALA A 152 -0.93 -11.74 4.29
N GLU A 153 -1.80 -11.10 3.51
CA GLU A 153 -2.30 -9.75 3.79
C GLU A 153 -2.98 -9.68 5.16
N LYS A 154 -3.88 -10.63 5.44
CA LYS A 154 -4.54 -10.72 6.73
C LYS A 154 -3.55 -10.86 7.87
N ALA A 155 -2.55 -11.75 7.75
CA ALA A 155 -1.53 -11.94 8.76
C ALA A 155 -0.67 -10.68 8.97
N LYS A 156 -0.29 -9.97 7.90
CA LYS A 156 0.40 -8.68 7.97
C LYS A 156 -0.41 -7.65 8.76
N ILE A 157 -1.70 -7.52 8.47
CA ILE A 157 -2.62 -6.59 9.16
C ILE A 157 -2.72 -6.95 10.64
N GLU A 158 -2.95 -8.21 10.98
CA GLU A 158 -3.05 -8.68 12.37
C GLU A 158 -1.75 -8.46 13.15
N LEU A 159 -0.60 -8.72 12.54
CA LEU A 159 0.72 -8.53 13.15
C LEU A 159 1.11 -7.06 13.35
N SER A 160 0.37 -6.09 12.79
CA SER A 160 0.55 -4.68 13.11
C SER A 160 0.14 -4.35 14.55
N SER A 161 -0.82 -5.07 15.12
CA SER A 161 -1.31 -4.90 16.49
C SER A 161 -0.98 -6.08 17.42
N ALA A 162 -0.97 -7.32 16.91
CA ALA A 162 -0.69 -8.53 17.68
C ALA A 162 0.78 -8.94 17.62
N ALA A 163 1.28 -9.63 18.66
CA ALA A 163 2.63 -10.17 18.68
C ALA A 163 2.79 -11.43 17.84
N GLN A 164 1.70 -12.16 17.63
CA GLN A 164 1.64 -13.38 16.80
C GLN A 164 0.25 -13.55 16.19
N THR A 165 0.20 -14.28 15.08
CA THR A 165 -1.05 -14.70 14.42
C THR A 165 -0.95 -16.14 13.95
N GLU A 166 -2.08 -16.75 13.63
CA GLU A 166 -2.19 -18.10 13.10
C GLU A 166 -2.72 -18.05 11.65
N ILE A 167 -1.95 -18.65 10.73
CA ILE A 167 -2.33 -18.77 9.33
C ILE A 167 -2.87 -20.19 9.13
N ASN A 168 -4.17 -20.31 8.93
CA ASN A 168 -4.86 -21.57 8.75
C ASN A 168 -5.56 -21.61 7.39
N LEU A 169 -5.05 -22.45 6.48
CA LEU A 169 -5.57 -22.66 5.15
C LEU A 169 -5.91 -24.16 4.96
N PRO A 170 -7.12 -24.58 5.34
CA PRO A 170 -7.56 -25.94 5.15
C PRO A 170 -7.76 -26.25 3.66
N PHE A 171 -7.47 -27.49 3.27
CA PHE A 171 -7.65 -27.97 1.90
C PHE A 171 -6.98 -27.07 0.85
N ILE A 172 -5.70 -26.71 1.09
CA ILE A 172 -4.95 -25.85 0.16
C ILE A 172 -4.63 -26.58 -1.14
N THR A 173 -4.38 -27.90 -1.04
CA THR A 173 -4.21 -28.82 -2.16
C THR A 173 -4.49 -30.26 -1.71
N ALA A 174 -4.37 -31.21 -2.63
CA ALA A 174 -4.46 -32.64 -2.32
C ALA A 174 -3.45 -33.44 -3.15
N ASP A 175 -2.97 -34.55 -2.59
CA ASP A 175 -2.15 -35.54 -3.28
C ASP A 175 -2.74 -36.95 -3.11
N LYS A 176 -1.99 -37.98 -3.48
CA LYS A 176 -2.41 -39.39 -3.34
C LYS A 176 -2.63 -39.82 -1.90
N THR A 177 -2.11 -39.10 -0.92
CA THR A 177 -2.28 -39.37 0.52
C THR A 177 -3.46 -38.63 1.13
N GLY A 178 -4.11 -37.75 0.39
CA GLY A 178 -5.29 -36.99 0.80
C GLY A 178 -5.10 -35.47 0.80
N PRO A 179 -6.03 -34.75 1.40
CA PRO A 179 -5.99 -33.29 1.45
C PRO A 179 -4.82 -32.79 2.31
N LYS A 180 -4.24 -31.65 1.89
CA LYS A 180 -3.15 -30.96 2.59
C LYS A 180 -3.63 -29.59 3.09
N HIS A 181 -3.09 -29.18 4.21
CA HIS A 181 -3.47 -27.96 4.91
C HIS A 181 -2.22 -27.14 5.26
N ILE A 182 -2.37 -25.85 5.39
CA ILE A 182 -1.37 -25.01 6.05
C ILE A 182 -1.94 -24.62 7.41
N ASN A 183 -1.17 -24.88 8.46
CA ASN A 183 -1.42 -24.37 9.79
C ASN A 183 -0.07 -23.93 10.36
N LEU A 184 0.14 -22.60 10.40
CA LEU A 184 1.42 -22.03 10.77
C LEU A 184 1.22 -20.84 11.70
N LYS A 185 1.98 -20.78 12.79
CA LYS A 185 2.07 -19.59 13.64
C LYS A 185 3.16 -18.67 13.15
N MET A 186 2.82 -17.41 12.94
CA MET A 186 3.76 -16.36 12.57
C MET A 186 3.84 -15.33 13.68
N THR A 187 5.06 -14.94 14.05
CA THR A 187 5.28 -13.85 14.99
C THR A 187 5.66 -12.57 14.27
N ARG A 188 5.40 -11.41 14.92
CA ARG A 188 5.85 -10.11 14.41
C ARG A 188 7.36 -10.08 14.19
N ALA A 189 8.14 -10.68 15.12
CA ALA A 189 9.59 -10.77 14.97
C ALA A 189 10.00 -11.56 13.72
N LYS A 190 9.30 -12.68 13.41
CA LYS A 190 9.56 -13.44 12.19
C LYS A 190 9.22 -12.61 10.95
N LEU A 191 8.10 -11.91 10.94
CA LEU A 191 7.71 -11.02 9.86
C LEU A 191 8.79 -9.94 9.62
N CYS A 192 9.26 -9.27 10.68
CA CYS A 192 10.34 -8.28 10.57
C CYS A 192 11.61 -8.87 9.95
N LEU A 193 12.01 -10.09 10.34
CA LEU A 193 13.20 -10.76 9.80
C LEU A 193 13.06 -11.13 8.31
N LEU A 194 11.84 -11.30 7.81
CA LEU A 194 11.63 -11.67 6.41
C LEU A 194 11.94 -10.53 5.43
N TYR A 195 11.72 -9.28 5.83
CA TYR A 195 11.89 -8.12 4.93
C TYR A 195 12.88 -7.06 5.43
N THR A 196 13.53 -7.25 6.58
CA THR A 196 14.63 -6.37 6.99
C THR A 196 15.95 -6.84 6.40
N SER A 197 16.56 -5.99 5.57
CA SER A 197 17.97 -6.14 5.24
C SER A 197 18.83 -5.56 6.38
N PRO A 198 20.00 -6.12 6.68
CA PRO A 198 20.92 -5.51 7.63
C PRO A 198 21.24 -4.08 7.18
N SER A 199 21.06 -3.11 8.07
CA SER A 199 21.45 -1.74 7.82
C SER A 199 22.94 -1.65 7.55
N PRO A 200 23.43 -0.76 6.67
CA PRO A 200 24.86 -0.48 6.55
C PRO A 200 25.54 -0.14 7.88
N ARG A 201 24.77 0.37 8.87
CA ARG A 201 25.25 0.64 10.23
C ARG A 201 25.44 -0.64 11.07
N ASP A 202 24.76 -1.73 10.74
CA ASP A 202 24.88 -3.01 11.45
C ASP A 202 26.19 -3.71 11.12
N ARG A 203 26.79 -3.43 9.95
CA ARG A 203 28.08 -3.96 9.51
C ARG A 203 29.29 -3.39 10.27
N THR A 204 29.11 -2.34 11.04
CA THR A 204 30.20 -1.68 11.78
C THR A 204 30.29 -2.13 13.23
N ARG A 205 29.51 -3.13 13.65
CA ARG A 205 29.47 -3.68 15.02
C ARG A 205 30.00 -5.12 15.14
N SER A 206 30.68 -5.63 14.11
CA SER A 206 31.42 -6.90 14.17
C SER A 206 32.90 -6.68 14.27
#